data_44a12bb603d08853ddc4445899bf0d21
#
_entry.id   44a12bb603d08853ddc4445899bf0d21
#
_cell.length_a   1.000
_cell.length_b   1.000
_cell.length_c   1.000
_cell.angle_alpha   90.00
_cell.angle_beta   90.00
_cell.angle_gamma   90.00
#
_symmetry.space_group_name_H-M   'P 1'
#
loop_
_entity.id
_entity.type
_entity.pdbx_description
1 polymer ?
#
loop_
_entity_poly.entity_id
_entity_poly.type
_entity_poly.pdbx_seq_one_letter_code
_entity_poly.pdbx_strand_id
1 'polypeptide(L)' 'MVKLAVIRGDGIGGDCMASGLAVMEKALAYAGLSMPVMDDIAAGAGYFAETGRDIEPDGEDRAGAADAI' A
#
# COMPACT_ATOMS: atom_id res chain seq x y z
N MET A 1 -15.65 -5.01 -5.82
CA MET A 1 -14.91 -4.38 -4.73
C MET A 1 -13.66 -3.71 -5.25
N VAL A 2 -13.38 -2.52 -4.78
CA VAL A 2 -12.17 -1.80 -5.16
C VAL A 2 -10.97 -2.41 -4.44
N LYS A 3 -9.89 -2.64 -5.17
CA LYS A 3 -8.64 -3.17 -4.62
C LYS A 3 -7.55 -2.13 -4.74
N LEU A 4 -6.91 -1.83 -3.61
CA LEU A 4 -5.84 -0.84 -3.51
C LEU A 4 -4.52 -1.55 -3.18
N ALA A 5 -3.52 -1.39 -4.04
CA ALA A 5 -2.17 -1.84 -3.73
C ALA A 5 -1.48 -0.77 -2.88
N VAL A 6 -0.85 -1.19 -1.80
CA VAL A 6 -0.21 -0.29 -0.84
C VAL A 6 1.27 -0.62 -0.76
N ILE A 7 2.12 0.36 -1.07
CA ILE A 7 3.57 0.23 -1.00
C ILE A 7 4.08 1.31 -0.04
N ARG A 8 4.51 0.91 1.13
CA ARG A 8 4.86 1.86 2.21
C ARG A 8 6.25 2.43 2.07
N GLY A 9 7.17 1.68 1.50
CA GLY A 9 8.56 2.10 1.37
C GLY A 9 9.29 2.13 2.71
N ASP A 10 10.27 3.01 2.82
CA ASP A 10 11.19 3.10 3.94
C ASP A 10 11.12 4.44 4.67
N GLY A 11 11.82 4.51 5.80
CA GLY A 11 11.97 5.74 6.55
C GLY A 11 10.63 6.28 7.02
N ILE A 12 10.34 7.52 6.65
CA ILE A 12 9.06 8.16 7.04
C ILE A 12 7.88 7.66 6.21
N GLY A 13 8.14 6.84 5.18
CA GLY A 13 7.08 6.31 4.31
C GLY A 13 5.99 5.58 5.07
N GLY A 14 6.37 4.80 6.09
CA GLY A 14 5.41 4.09 6.93
C GLY A 14 4.48 5.05 7.68
N ASP A 15 5.04 6.11 8.26
CA ASP A 15 4.25 7.11 9.00
C ASP A 15 3.36 7.91 8.06
N CYS A 16 3.89 8.31 6.90
CA CYS A 16 3.11 9.03 5.89
C CYS A 16 1.95 8.18 5.39
N MET A 17 2.20 6.90 5.16
CA MET A 17 1.17 5.98 4.67
C MET A 17 0.10 5.76 5.75
N ALA A 18 0.50 5.57 7.00
CA ALA A 18 -0.45 5.40 8.10
C ALA A 18 -1.37 6.62 8.23
N SER A 19 -0.80 7.82 8.13
CA SER A 19 -1.59 9.06 8.16
C SER A 19 -2.51 9.16 6.96
N GLY A 20 -2.02 8.87 5.76
CA GLY A 20 -2.81 8.93 4.53
C GLY A 20 -3.98 7.95 4.55
N LEU A 21 -3.73 6.72 4.99
CA LEU A 21 -4.78 5.70 5.09
C LEU A 21 -5.82 6.07 6.16
N ALA A 22 -5.40 6.66 7.28
CA ALA A 22 -6.32 7.11 8.31
C ALA A 22 -7.24 8.22 7.79
N VAL A 23 -6.70 9.18 7.03
CA VAL A 23 -7.49 10.23 6.40
C VAL A 23 -8.46 9.64 5.39
N MET A 24 -8.01 8.70 4.57
CA MET A 24 -8.87 8.04 3.58
C MET A 24 -10.02 7.30 4.26
N GLU A 25 -9.73 6.58 5.35
CA GLU A 25 -10.76 5.87 6.11
C GLU A 25 -11.84 6.82 6.61
N LYS A 26 -11.43 7.95 7.19
CA LYS A 26 -12.36 8.97 7.67
C LYS A 26 -13.18 9.57 6.54
N ALA A 27 -12.53 9.91 5.43
CA ALA A 27 -13.21 10.51 4.28
C ALA A 27 -14.24 9.55 3.68
N LEU A 28 -13.88 8.28 3.53
CA LEU A 28 -14.80 7.27 3.00
C LEU A 28 -15.96 7.03 3.94
N ALA A 29 -15.71 6.96 5.24
CA ALA A 29 -16.77 6.80 6.24
C ALA A 29 -17.75 7.99 6.20
N TYR A 30 -17.21 9.21 6.10
CA TYR A 30 -18.03 10.42 5.99
C TYR A 30 -18.90 10.40 4.73
N ALA A 31 -18.35 9.88 3.62
CA ALA A 31 -19.09 9.78 2.36
C ALA A 31 -20.04 8.57 2.31
N GLY A 32 -20.06 7.71 3.33
CA GLY A 32 -20.89 6.52 3.35
C GLY A 32 -20.35 5.39 2.48
N LEU A 33 -19.04 5.41 2.18
CA LEU A 33 -18.40 4.41 1.34
C LEU A 33 -17.54 3.46 2.18
N SER A 34 -17.37 2.24 1.69
CA SER A 34 -16.53 1.23 2.36
C SER A 34 -15.06 1.41 1.99
N MET A 35 -14.17 0.99 2.90
CA MET A 35 -12.74 0.91 2.59
C MET A 35 -12.49 -0.10 1.47
N PRO A 36 -11.53 0.17 0.58
CA PRO A 36 -11.14 -0.82 -0.42
C PRO A 36 -10.43 -2.00 0.24
N VAL A 37 -10.36 -3.10 -0.48
CA VAL A 37 -9.51 -4.22 -0.09
C VAL A 37 -8.07 -3.79 -0.34
N MET A 38 -7.22 -3.86 0.69
CA MET A 38 -5.82 -3.45 0.58
C MET A 38 -4.90 -4.65 0.43
N ASP A 39 -3.99 -4.55 -0.52
CA ASP A 39 -2.94 -5.52 -0.75
C ASP A 39 -1.60 -4.84 -0.46
N ASP A 40 -1.01 -5.14 0.70
CA ASP A 40 0.29 -4.60 1.09
C ASP A 40 1.40 -5.33 0.33
N ILE A 41 2.23 -4.55 -0.36
CA ILE A 41 3.34 -5.08 -1.16
C ILE A 41 4.64 -4.58 -0.55
N ALA A 42 5.51 -5.51 -0.17
CA ALA A 42 6.80 -5.18 0.42
C ALA A 42 7.77 -4.71 -0.67
N ALA A 43 8.37 -3.54 -0.48
CA ALA A 43 9.34 -2.96 -1.41
C ALA A 43 10.17 -1.92 -0.66
N GLY A 44 11.32 -1.58 -1.23
CA GLY A 44 12.17 -0.53 -0.71
C GLY A 44 13.55 -1.03 -0.29
N ALA A 45 14.35 -0.10 0.25
CA ALA A 45 15.74 -0.39 0.63
C ALA A 45 15.83 -1.37 1.81
N GLY A 46 14.95 -1.26 2.80
CA GLY A 46 14.90 -2.19 3.92
C GLY A 46 14.58 -3.61 3.47
N TYR A 47 13.61 -3.74 2.58
CA TYR A 47 13.27 -5.03 2.00
C TYR A 47 14.45 -5.59 1.20
N PHE A 48 15.13 -4.74 0.42
CA PHE A 48 16.32 -5.13 -0.34
C PHE A 48 17.44 -5.62 0.60
N ALA A 49 17.65 -4.92 1.70
CA ALA A 49 18.69 -5.30 2.67
C ALA A 49 18.42 -6.68 3.28
N GLU A 50 17.17 -7.04 3.48
CA GLU A 50 16.80 -8.33 4.07
C GLU A 50 16.78 -9.48 3.05
N THR A 51 16.36 -9.21 1.83
CA THR A 51 16.02 -10.24 0.86
C THR A 51 16.86 -10.20 -0.41
N GLY A 52 17.57 -9.11 -0.70
CA GLY A 52 18.27 -8.90 -1.96
C GLY A 52 17.37 -8.49 -3.11
N ARG A 53 16.09 -8.21 -2.85
CA ARG A 53 15.12 -7.78 -3.87
C ARG A 53 14.58 -6.41 -3.52
N ASP A 54 14.32 -5.60 -4.52
CA ASP A 54 13.76 -4.26 -4.35
C ASP A 54 12.24 -4.28 -4.14
N ILE A 55 11.56 -5.33 -4.62
CA ILE A 55 10.13 -5.54 -4.42
C ILE A 55 9.89 -7.04 -4.27
N GLU A 56 8.87 -7.43 -3.51
CA GLU A 56 8.59 -8.84 -3.31
C GLU A 56 8.18 -9.53 -4.63
N PRO A 57 8.39 -10.85 -4.72
CA PRO A 57 7.95 -11.61 -5.90
C PRO A 57 6.47 -11.35 -6.16
N ASP A 58 6.09 -11.19 -7.40
CA ASP A 58 4.72 -10.86 -7.84
C ASP A 58 4.26 -9.44 -7.47
N GLY A 59 5.10 -8.64 -6.80
CA GLY A 59 4.69 -7.31 -6.34
C GLY A 59 4.26 -6.40 -7.48
N GLU A 60 5.00 -6.39 -8.57
CA GLU A 60 4.65 -5.57 -9.74
C GLU A 60 3.34 -6.05 -10.38
N ASP A 61 3.17 -7.35 -10.51
CA ASP A 61 1.95 -7.92 -11.10
C ASP A 61 0.74 -7.64 -10.20
N ARG A 62 0.91 -7.75 -8.90
CA ARG A 62 -0.16 -7.47 -7.93
C ARG A 62 -0.54 -5.99 -7.96
N ALA A 63 0.45 -5.10 -8.04
CA ALA A 63 0.18 -3.67 -8.15
C ALA A 63 -0.57 -3.36 -9.45
N GLY A 64 -0.14 -3.98 -10.56
CA GLY A 64 -0.80 -3.78 -11.84
C GLY A 64 -2.22 -4.34 -11.90
N ALA A 65 -2.52 -5.35 -11.08
CA ALA A 65 -3.85 -5.94 -11.00
C ALA A 65 -4.81 -5.18 -10.10
N ALA A 66 -4.31 -4.26 -9.27
CA ALA A 66 -5.15 -3.46 -8.39
C ALA A 66 -5.85 -2.34 -9.17
N ASP A 67 -6.93 -1.84 -8.60
CA ASP A 67 -7.66 -0.72 -9.21
C ASP A 67 -6.91 0.60 -9.05
N ALA A 68 -6.12 0.72 -7.98
CA ALA A 68 -5.29 1.89 -7.72
C ALA A 68 -4.06 1.48 -6.89
N ILE A 69 -3.05 2.35 -6.86
CA ILE A 69 -1.81 2.16 -6.11
C ILE A 69 -1.60 3.36 -5.22
#